data_987333431fcdc8459080fb2231a886da
#
_entry.id   987333431fcdc8459080fb2231a886da
#
_cell.length_a   1.000
_cell.length_b   1.000
_cell.length_c   1.000
_cell.angle_alpha   90.00
_cell.angle_beta   90.00
_cell.angle_gamma   90.00
#
_symmetry.space_group_name_H-M   'P 1'
#
loop_
_entity.id
_entity.type
_entity.pdbx_description
1 polymer ?
#
loop_
_entity_poly.entity_id
_entity_poly.type
_entity_poly.pdbx_seq_one_letter_code
_entity_poly.pdbx_strand_id
1 'polypeptide(L)' 'MENFWLRALDEAERAEARAKALRARFGEAAEARCRDELQSFAESDPRRRRVADVFRALRWT' A
#
# COMPACT_ATOMS: atom_id res chain seq x y z
N MET A 1 23.82 12.97 -6.31
CA MET A 1 22.89 12.34 -7.24
C MET A 1 21.93 11.43 -6.46
N GLU A 2 20.65 11.64 -6.63
CA GLU A 2 19.66 10.84 -5.93
C GLU A 2 19.67 9.40 -6.41
N ASN A 3 19.68 8.46 -5.46
CA ASN A 3 19.66 7.06 -5.82
C ASN A 3 18.21 6.61 -5.98
N PHE A 4 17.77 6.53 -7.22
CA PHE A 4 16.41 6.10 -7.58
C PHE A 4 16.05 4.73 -6.98
N TRP A 5 17.02 3.80 -6.96
CA TRP A 5 16.81 2.46 -6.45
C TRP A 5 16.53 2.44 -4.95
N LEU A 6 17.27 3.24 -4.18
CA LEU A 6 17.07 3.33 -2.74
C LEU A 6 15.69 3.90 -2.40
N ARG A 7 15.25 4.88 -3.16
CA ARG A 7 13.92 5.47 -2.98
C ARG A 7 12.82 4.46 -3.28
N ALA A 8 12.94 3.71 -4.36
CA ALA A 8 11.97 2.69 -4.74
C ALA A 8 11.90 1.57 -3.69
N LEU A 9 13.04 1.14 -3.17
CA LEU A 9 13.10 0.13 -2.11
C LEU A 9 12.46 0.64 -0.81
N ASP A 10 12.72 1.90 -0.46
CA ASP A 10 12.14 2.50 0.74
C ASP A 10 10.62 2.57 0.65
N GLU A 11 10.09 2.96 -0.50
CA GLU A 11 8.63 2.99 -0.73
C GLU A 11 8.03 1.60 -0.65
N ALA A 12 8.70 0.60 -1.22
CA ALA A 12 8.24 -0.79 -1.17
C ALA A 12 8.22 -1.31 0.26
N GLU A 13 9.25 -1.03 1.05
CA GLU A 13 9.33 -1.43 2.45
C GLU A 13 8.21 -0.80 3.28
N ARG A 14 7.91 0.47 3.03
CA ARG A 14 6.82 1.16 3.72
C ARG A 14 5.46 0.56 3.39
N ALA A 15 5.25 0.21 2.12
CA ALA A 15 4.01 -0.44 1.70
C ALA A 15 3.86 -1.81 2.35
N GLU A 16 4.92 -2.60 2.41
CA GLU A 16 4.91 -3.89 3.08
C GLU A 16 4.63 -3.77 4.59
N ALA A 17 5.30 -2.82 5.24
CA ALA A 17 5.10 -2.59 6.67
C ALA A 17 3.65 -2.21 6.97
N ARG A 18 3.08 -1.33 6.16
CA ARG A 18 1.69 -0.93 6.30
C ARG A 18 0.74 -2.09 6.03
N ALA A 19 1.03 -2.90 5.01
CA ALA A 19 0.24 -4.08 4.70
C ALA A 19 0.23 -5.08 5.86
N LYS A 20 1.38 -5.33 6.46
CA LYS A 20 1.48 -6.21 7.63
C LYS A 20 0.68 -5.67 8.81
N ALA A 21 0.76 -4.36 9.06
CA ALA A 21 0.00 -3.71 10.11
C ALA A 21 -1.51 -3.84 9.89
N LEU A 22 -1.96 -3.63 8.66
CA LEU A 22 -3.37 -3.77 8.31
C LEU A 22 -3.83 -5.22 8.45
N ARG A 23 -3.02 -6.16 8.02
CA ARG A 23 -3.34 -7.59 8.14
C ARG A 23 -3.45 -8.00 9.62
N ALA A 24 -2.53 -7.52 10.44
CA ALA A 24 -2.56 -7.81 11.87
C ALA A 24 -3.81 -7.23 12.55
N ARG A 25 -4.25 -6.05 12.10
CA ARG A 25 -5.39 -5.36 12.70
C ARG A 25 -6.74 -5.86 12.20
N PHE A 26 -6.86 -6.12 10.90
CA PHE A 26 -8.14 -6.44 10.27
C PHE A 26 -8.25 -7.87 9.73
N GLY A 27 -7.13 -8.61 9.74
CA GLY A 27 -7.14 -9.99 9.25
C GLY A 27 -7.59 -10.07 7.79
N GLU A 28 -8.57 -10.91 7.51
CA GLU A 28 -9.08 -11.09 6.16
C GLU A 28 -9.78 -9.86 5.60
N ALA A 29 -10.24 -8.97 6.47
CA ALA A 29 -10.90 -7.73 6.05
C ALA A 29 -9.93 -6.66 5.55
N ALA A 30 -8.62 -6.86 5.70
CA ALA A 30 -7.61 -5.88 5.31
C ALA A 30 -7.69 -5.53 3.82
N GLU A 31 -7.86 -6.53 2.97
CA GLU A 31 -7.96 -6.29 1.52
C GLU A 31 -9.19 -5.49 1.16
N ALA A 32 -10.33 -5.83 1.74
CA ALA A 32 -11.58 -5.10 1.49
C ALA A 32 -11.48 -3.64 1.93
N ARG A 33 -10.89 -3.40 3.08
CA ARG A 33 -10.68 -2.03 3.57
C ARG A 33 -9.76 -1.23 2.67
N CYS A 34 -8.68 -1.85 2.20
CA CYS A 34 -7.75 -1.19 1.30
C CYS A 34 -8.40 -0.89 -0.05
N ARG A 35 -9.21 -1.82 -0.54
CA ARG A 35 -9.99 -1.62 -1.78
C ARG A 35 -10.96 -0.46 -1.64
N ASP A 36 -11.68 -0.38 -0.54
CA ASP A 36 -12.64 0.70 -0.29
C ASP A 36 -11.92 2.05 -0.26
N GLU A 37 -10.78 2.12 0.41
CA GLU A 37 -9.97 3.33 0.45
C GLU A 37 -9.50 3.72 -0.97
N LEU A 38 -9.05 2.74 -1.74
CA LEU A 38 -8.59 2.97 -3.10
C LEU A 38 -9.70 3.55 -3.98
N GLN A 39 -10.92 3.01 -3.85
CA GLN A 39 -12.07 3.48 -4.61
C GLN A 39 -12.54 4.87 -4.19
N SER A 40 -12.21 5.30 -2.98
CA SER A 40 -12.59 6.62 -2.49
C SER A 40 -11.75 7.75 -3.10
N PHE A 41 -10.60 7.43 -3.70
CA PHE A 41 -9.74 8.43 -4.33
C PHE A 41 -10.03 8.57 -5.82
N ALA A 42 -9.94 9.82 -6.32
CA ALA A 42 -9.99 10.05 -7.77
C ALA A 42 -8.79 9.38 -8.45
N GLU A 43 -8.94 8.99 -9.71
CA GLU A 43 -7.86 8.34 -10.45
C GLU A 43 -6.59 9.17 -10.53
N SER A 44 -6.73 10.49 -10.56
CA SER A 44 -5.61 11.41 -10.62
C SER A 44 -4.99 11.73 -9.26
N ASP A 45 -5.58 11.23 -8.17
CA ASP A 45 -5.07 11.52 -6.83
C ASP A 45 -3.76 10.77 -6.59
N PRO A 46 -2.66 11.46 -6.25
CA PRO A 46 -1.37 10.81 -6.01
C PRO A 46 -1.39 9.82 -4.84
N ARG A 47 -2.29 10.01 -3.87
CA ARG A 47 -2.43 9.08 -2.74
C ARG A 47 -2.90 7.70 -3.17
N ARG A 48 -3.62 7.63 -4.28
CA ARG A 48 -4.14 6.37 -4.82
C ARG A 48 -3.02 5.38 -5.12
N ARG A 49 -1.90 5.87 -5.65
CA ARG A 49 -0.75 5.02 -5.95
C ARG A 49 -0.20 4.35 -4.70
N ARG A 50 -0.10 5.09 -3.59
CA ARG A 50 0.39 4.53 -2.33
C ARG A 50 -0.53 3.46 -1.78
N VAL A 51 -1.83 3.70 -1.85
CA VAL A 51 -2.82 2.73 -1.40
C VAL A 51 -2.80 1.49 -2.30
N ALA A 52 -2.62 1.66 -3.60
CA ALA A 52 -2.51 0.55 -4.54
C ALA A 52 -1.30 -0.33 -4.24
N ASP A 53 -0.17 0.28 -3.87
CA ASP A 53 1.03 -0.46 -3.49
C ASP A 53 0.80 -1.28 -2.22
N VAL A 54 0.12 -0.72 -1.24
CA VAL A 54 -0.25 -1.43 -0.01
C VAL A 54 -1.19 -2.60 -0.33
N PHE A 55 -2.18 -2.37 -1.17
CA PHE A 55 -3.12 -3.40 -1.61
C PHE A 55 -2.40 -4.57 -2.27
N ARG A 56 -1.43 -4.25 -3.12
CA ARG A 56 -0.61 -5.27 -3.79
C ARG A 56 0.22 -6.06 -2.79
N ALA A 57 0.81 -5.36 -1.81
CA ALA A 57 1.62 -6.01 -0.77
C ALA A 57 0.79 -6.92 0.13
N LEU A 58 -0.49 -6.63 0.33
CA LEU A 58 -1.39 -7.46 1.14
C LEU A 58 -1.52 -8.89 0.60
N ARG A 59 -1.33 -9.08 -0.70
CA ARG A 59 -1.39 -10.41 -1.31
C ARG A 59 -0.26 -11.32 -0.85
N TRP A 60 0.81 -10.74 -0.34
CA TRP A 60 2.01 -11.45 0.07
C TRP A 60 2.15 -11.58 1.60
N THR A 61 1.20 -11.09 2.34
CA THR A 61 1.23 -11.13 3.81
C THR A 61 0.27 -12.16 4.40
#